data_161962156f9a1b9b5e51497a504abc90
#
_entry.id   161962156f9a1b9b5e51497a504abc90
#
_cell.length_a   1.000
_cell.length_b   1.000
_cell.length_c   1.000
_cell.angle_alpha   90.00
_cell.angle_beta   90.00
_cell.angle_gamma   90.00
#
_symmetry.space_group_name_H-M   'P 1'
#
loop_
_entity.id
_entity.type
_entity.pdbx_description
1 polymer ?
#
loop_
_entity_poly.entity_id
_entity_poly.type
_entity_poly.pdbx_seq_one_letter_code
_entity_poly.pdbx_strand_id
1 'polypeptide(L)'
;MKKTLLFLLIFSASHVFSQNSIDWISLEQAKEKAKISNKKILIYFYKKDCKYCLEMKKETLEDQEIISFINKNFHAVKIDSRTKDTIEYNSKKYSNQQPISDGEWWRHDFYFEVSKFQQNGKDQITTPTLVIFDQNFKKINCGPYGVLAGKHSKQRFLRTAKNCL
;
A
#
# COMPACT_ATOMS: atom_id res chain seq x y z
N MET A 1 5.52 40.07 52.82
CA MET A 1 4.69 38.94 52.39
C MET A 1 5.10 38.59 50.94
N LYS A 2 5.97 37.56 50.75
CA LYS A 2 6.45 37.11 49.42
C LYS A 2 5.48 36.09 48.86
N LYS A 3 4.80 36.40 47.74
CA LYS A 3 3.99 35.46 47.01
C LYS A 3 4.88 34.66 46.08
N THR A 4 5.08 33.38 46.40
CA THR A 4 5.82 32.41 45.60
C THR A 4 4.86 31.87 44.52
N LEU A 5 5.11 32.27 43.25
CA LEU A 5 4.35 31.78 42.10
C LEU A 5 4.90 30.42 41.69
N LEU A 6 4.19 29.35 41.98
CA LEU A 6 4.56 27.97 41.61
C LEU A 6 4.16 27.74 40.14
N PHE A 7 5.12 27.77 39.23
CA PHE A 7 4.94 27.47 37.81
C PHE A 7 4.88 25.96 37.64
N LEU A 8 3.69 25.42 37.50
CA LEU A 8 3.45 24.01 37.15
C LEU A 8 3.77 23.83 35.65
N LEU A 9 4.97 23.34 35.35
CA LEU A 9 5.35 22.83 34.04
C LEU A 9 4.59 21.51 33.76
N ILE A 10 3.49 21.61 33.03
CA ILE A 10 2.78 20.42 32.50
C ILE A 10 3.64 19.89 31.36
N PHE A 11 4.46 18.88 31.68
CA PHE A 11 5.22 18.11 30.71
C PHE A 11 4.21 17.20 29.97
N SER A 12 3.67 17.68 28.86
CA SER A 12 2.83 16.85 27.99
C SER A 12 3.72 15.80 27.32
N ALA A 13 3.80 14.63 27.91
CA ALA A 13 4.45 13.47 27.33
C ALA A 13 3.66 13.06 26.09
N SER A 14 4.14 13.50 24.93
CA SER A 14 3.65 12.98 23.65
C SER A 14 3.99 11.51 23.60
N HIS A 15 3.01 10.64 23.85
CA HIS A 15 3.15 9.20 23.63
C HIS A 15 3.35 8.98 22.14
N VAL A 16 4.60 8.83 21.72
CA VAL A 16 4.94 8.34 20.39
C VAL A 16 4.53 6.88 20.39
N PHE A 17 3.30 6.59 19.97
CA PHE A 17 2.89 5.24 19.65
C PHE A 17 3.75 4.77 18.47
N SER A 18 4.76 3.96 18.76
CA SER A 18 5.48 3.22 17.73
C SER A 18 4.48 2.25 17.11
N GLN A 19 4.03 2.55 15.90
CA GLN A 19 3.17 1.65 15.13
C GLN A 19 4.01 0.45 14.68
N ASN A 20 3.73 -0.72 15.24
CA ASN A 20 4.47 -1.95 14.96
C ASN A 20 4.02 -2.65 13.66
N SER A 21 3.04 -2.10 12.95
CA SER A 21 2.50 -2.67 11.71
C SER A 21 1.95 -1.58 10.79
N ILE A 22 1.79 -1.93 9.52
CA ILE A 22 1.07 -1.09 8.56
C ILE A 22 -0.42 -1.12 8.91
N ASP A 23 -1.06 0.06 8.92
CA ASP A 23 -2.49 0.24 9.17
C ASP A 23 -3.29 -0.12 7.90
N TRP A 24 -3.51 -1.42 7.70
CA TRP A 24 -4.30 -1.92 6.58
C TRP A 24 -5.78 -1.63 6.78
N ILE A 25 -6.41 -0.97 5.81
CA ILE A 25 -7.85 -0.67 5.82
C ILE A 25 -8.52 -1.20 4.54
N SER A 26 -9.86 -1.18 4.49
CA SER A 26 -10.59 -1.55 3.29
C SER A 26 -10.38 -0.52 2.16
N LEU A 27 -10.61 -0.93 0.91
CA LEU A 27 -10.50 -0.03 -0.24
C LEU A 27 -11.49 1.13 -0.15
N GLU A 28 -12.71 0.87 0.30
CA GLU A 28 -13.76 1.86 0.49
C GLU A 28 -13.34 2.89 1.55
N GLN A 29 -12.87 2.41 2.71
CA GLN A 29 -12.34 3.31 3.76
C GLN A 29 -11.16 4.14 3.26
N ALA A 30 -10.27 3.56 2.45
CA ALA A 30 -9.14 4.28 1.88
C ALA A 30 -9.59 5.39 0.92
N LYS A 31 -10.57 5.12 0.06
CA LYS A 31 -11.16 6.12 -0.85
C LYS A 31 -11.82 7.27 -0.10
N GLU A 32 -12.59 6.98 0.96
CA GLU A 32 -13.24 8.01 1.78
C GLU A 32 -12.22 8.87 2.52
N LYS A 33 -11.26 8.23 3.20
CA LYS A 33 -10.22 8.93 3.95
C LYS A 33 -9.31 9.77 3.05
N ALA A 34 -8.99 9.30 1.85
CA ALA A 34 -8.15 10.03 0.91
C ALA A 34 -8.78 11.35 0.45
N LYS A 35 -10.10 11.42 0.32
CA LYS A 35 -10.83 12.65 -0.07
C LYS A 35 -10.73 13.78 0.95
N ILE A 36 -10.52 13.44 2.24
CA ILE A 36 -10.49 14.41 3.34
C ILE A 36 -9.10 14.56 3.97
N SER A 37 -8.09 13.94 3.38
CA SER A 37 -6.71 13.99 3.85
C SER A 37 -5.75 14.22 2.68
N ASN A 38 -4.51 14.59 2.99
CA ASN A 38 -3.45 14.72 1.98
C ASN A 38 -2.75 13.39 1.66
N LYS A 39 -3.19 12.27 2.27
CA LYS A 39 -2.59 10.97 2.03
C LYS A 39 -3.11 10.35 0.74
N LYS A 40 -2.22 9.71 0.00
CA LYS A 40 -2.53 8.90 -1.17
C LYS A 40 -2.96 7.49 -0.78
N ILE A 41 -3.46 6.72 -1.74
CA ILE A 41 -3.83 5.32 -1.50
C ILE A 41 -2.71 4.43 -2.02
N LEU A 42 -2.23 3.51 -1.19
CA LEU A 42 -1.28 2.48 -1.58
C LEU A 42 -1.96 1.12 -1.52
N ILE A 43 -2.02 0.43 -2.66
CA ILE A 43 -2.58 -0.93 -2.73
C ILE A 43 -1.45 -1.95 -2.86
N TYR A 44 -1.40 -2.88 -1.92
CA TYR A 44 -0.56 -4.07 -1.97
C TYR A 44 -1.36 -5.25 -2.50
N PHE A 45 -1.07 -5.65 -3.72
CA PHE A 45 -1.61 -6.88 -4.31
C PHE A 45 -0.72 -8.06 -3.95
N TYR A 46 -1.31 -9.05 -3.33
CA TYR A 46 -0.66 -10.30 -2.96
C TYR A 46 -1.43 -11.51 -3.49
N LYS A 47 -0.87 -12.69 -3.33
CA LYS A 47 -1.54 -13.97 -3.51
C LYS A 47 -1.27 -14.84 -2.29
N LYS A 48 -2.25 -15.57 -1.83
CA LYS A 48 -2.05 -16.61 -0.83
C LYS A 48 -1.04 -17.64 -1.37
N ASP A 49 -0.19 -18.18 -0.52
CA ASP A 49 0.84 -19.18 -0.86
C ASP A 49 1.88 -18.71 -1.92
N CYS A 50 2.14 -17.42 -1.97
CA CYS A 50 3.13 -16.82 -2.85
C CYS A 50 4.45 -16.60 -2.12
N LYS A 51 5.50 -17.32 -2.50
CA LYS A 51 6.84 -17.21 -1.90
C LYS A 51 7.34 -15.77 -1.88
N TYR A 52 7.30 -15.08 -3.01
CA TYR A 52 7.76 -13.68 -3.12
C TYR A 52 6.90 -12.69 -2.32
N CYS A 53 5.63 -13.00 -2.08
CA CYS A 53 4.77 -12.20 -1.21
C CYS A 53 5.18 -12.33 0.26
N LEU A 54 5.57 -13.54 0.69
CA LEU A 54 6.10 -13.80 2.03
C LEU A 54 7.45 -13.12 2.23
N GLU A 55 8.34 -13.21 1.25
CA GLU A 55 9.64 -12.53 1.27
C GLU A 55 9.47 -11.01 1.37
N MET A 56 8.64 -10.41 0.50
CA MET A 56 8.36 -8.97 0.55
C MET A 56 7.74 -8.53 1.88
N LYS A 57 6.82 -9.33 2.43
CA LYS A 57 6.23 -9.06 3.74
C LYS A 57 7.33 -8.96 4.79
N LYS A 58 8.19 -10.00 4.90
CA LYS A 58 9.23 -10.11 5.92
C LYS A 58 10.35 -9.07 5.75
N GLU A 59 10.83 -8.85 4.52
CA GLU A 59 12.02 -8.06 4.25
C GLU A 59 11.73 -6.58 4.01
N THR A 60 10.47 -6.23 3.70
CA THR A 60 10.09 -4.85 3.35
C THR A 60 8.95 -4.34 4.22
N LEU A 61 7.80 -5.03 4.23
CA LEU A 61 6.59 -4.50 4.85
C LEU A 61 6.58 -4.60 6.39
N GLU A 62 7.49 -5.37 6.98
CA GLU A 62 7.70 -5.48 8.43
C GLU A 62 8.87 -4.59 8.92
N ASP A 63 9.58 -3.88 8.04
CA ASP A 63 10.61 -2.92 8.42
C ASP A 63 9.99 -1.66 9.03
N GLN A 64 10.49 -1.23 10.19
CA GLN A 64 9.92 -0.13 10.97
C GLN A 64 9.94 1.23 10.24
N GLU A 65 10.97 1.50 9.43
CA GLU A 65 11.03 2.73 8.64
C GLU A 65 9.99 2.69 7.51
N ILE A 66 9.80 1.53 6.87
CA ILE A 66 8.76 1.31 5.85
C ILE A 66 7.37 1.45 6.46
N ILE A 67 7.12 0.82 7.60
CA ILE A 67 5.83 0.93 8.33
C ILE A 67 5.53 2.41 8.62
N SER A 68 6.48 3.11 9.25
CA SER A 68 6.33 4.54 9.59
C SER A 68 6.10 5.40 8.35
N PHE A 69 6.84 5.13 7.27
CA PHE A 69 6.71 5.87 6.01
C PHE A 69 5.34 5.63 5.34
N ILE A 70 4.88 4.38 5.29
CA ILE A 70 3.57 4.03 4.71
C ILE A 70 2.45 4.67 5.53
N ASN A 71 2.44 4.46 6.84
CA ASN A 71 1.37 4.97 7.71
C ASN A 71 1.30 6.49 7.73
N LYS A 72 2.44 7.18 7.56
CA LYS A 72 2.50 8.65 7.46
C LYS A 72 1.89 9.18 6.15
N ASN A 73 2.17 8.53 5.02
CA ASN A 73 1.94 9.11 3.70
C ASN A 73 0.78 8.50 2.94
N PHE A 74 0.32 7.30 3.34
CA PHE A 74 -0.68 6.55 2.59
C PHE A 74 -1.81 6.03 3.47
N HIS A 75 -2.96 5.83 2.84
CA HIS A 75 -4.01 4.91 3.28
C HIS A 75 -3.71 3.56 2.63
N ALA A 76 -3.22 2.61 3.43
CA ALA A 76 -2.73 1.34 2.93
C ALA A 76 -3.85 0.31 2.81
N VAL A 77 -3.94 -0.33 1.65
CA VAL A 77 -4.93 -1.37 1.32
C VAL A 77 -4.21 -2.64 0.92
N LYS A 78 -4.71 -3.78 1.37
CA LYS A 78 -4.19 -5.10 1.01
C LYS A 78 -5.26 -5.89 0.28
N ILE A 79 -4.99 -6.28 -0.97
CA ILE A 79 -5.95 -6.99 -1.82
C ILE A 79 -5.34 -8.31 -2.31
N ASP A 80 -6.04 -9.42 -2.10
CA ASP A 80 -5.70 -10.65 -2.80
C ASP A 80 -5.96 -10.47 -4.29
N SER A 81 -4.95 -10.67 -5.12
CA SER A 81 -5.06 -10.54 -6.57
C SER A 81 -6.06 -11.51 -7.20
N ARG A 82 -6.58 -12.47 -6.42
CA ARG A 82 -7.61 -13.44 -6.80
C ARG A 82 -8.95 -13.21 -6.11
N THR A 83 -9.16 -12.04 -5.48
CA THR A 83 -10.46 -11.74 -4.86
C THR A 83 -11.62 -11.91 -5.83
N LYS A 84 -12.79 -12.25 -5.31
CA LYS A 84 -14.07 -12.31 -6.04
C LYS A 84 -14.93 -11.07 -5.82
N ASP A 85 -14.47 -10.13 -4.99
CA ASP A 85 -15.19 -8.90 -4.71
C ASP A 85 -15.32 -8.04 -5.98
N THR A 86 -16.40 -7.30 -6.10
CA THR A 86 -16.52 -6.31 -7.17
C THR A 86 -15.79 -5.04 -6.78
N ILE A 87 -14.88 -4.54 -7.64
CA ILE A 87 -14.14 -3.30 -7.42
C ILE A 87 -14.54 -2.29 -8.50
N GLU A 88 -14.95 -1.10 -8.08
CA GLU A 88 -15.26 -0.01 -8.99
C GLU A 88 -14.05 0.92 -9.15
N TYR A 89 -13.64 1.13 -10.42
CA TYR A 89 -12.55 2.00 -10.81
C TYR A 89 -12.84 2.68 -12.14
N ASN A 90 -12.67 4.00 -12.22
CA ASN A 90 -12.99 4.81 -13.41
C ASN A 90 -14.40 4.56 -13.96
N SER A 91 -15.40 4.52 -13.06
CA SER A 91 -16.81 4.25 -13.37
C SER A 91 -17.08 2.89 -14.03
N LYS A 92 -16.12 1.99 -13.99
CA LYS A 92 -16.25 0.61 -14.47
C LYS A 92 -16.18 -0.35 -13.29
N LYS A 93 -17.03 -1.37 -13.30
CA LYS A 93 -17.01 -2.47 -12.34
C LYS A 93 -16.12 -3.59 -12.84
N TYR A 94 -15.16 -3.95 -12.03
CA TYR A 94 -14.25 -5.07 -12.27
C TYR A 94 -14.62 -6.23 -11.36
N SER A 95 -14.51 -7.42 -11.88
CA SER A 95 -14.78 -8.66 -11.15
C SER A 95 -13.77 -9.74 -11.53
N ASN A 96 -13.89 -10.90 -10.95
CA ASN A 96 -13.11 -12.06 -11.34
C ASN A 96 -14.07 -13.14 -11.82
N GLN A 97 -14.23 -13.27 -13.14
CA GLN A 97 -15.12 -14.21 -13.78
C GLN A 97 -14.50 -15.61 -13.95
N GLN A 98 -13.19 -15.73 -13.80
CA GLN A 98 -12.52 -17.01 -14.00
C GLN A 98 -12.86 -17.99 -12.88
N PRO A 99 -13.10 -19.28 -13.19
CA PRO A 99 -13.35 -20.28 -12.18
C PRO A 99 -12.10 -20.53 -11.31
N ILE A 100 -12.31 -20.92 -10.06
CA ILE A 100 -11.20 -21.26 -9.14
C ILE A 100 -10.37 -22.44 -9.67
N SER A 101 -10.98 -23.31 -10.48
CA SER A 101 -10.34 -24.46 -11.12
C SER A 101 -9.27 -24.11 -12.15
N ASP A 102 -9.21 -22.86 -12.64
CA ASP A 102 -8.21 -22.44 -13.65
C ASP A 102 -6.78 -22.30 -13.08
N GLY A 103 -6.57 -22.87 -11.90
CA GLY A 103 -5.25 -23.00 -11.31
C GLY A 103 -4.66 -21.67 -10.81
N GLU A 104 -3.34 -21.54 -10.93
CA GLU A 104 -2.60 -20.43 -10.34
C GLU A 104 -2.69 -19.10 -11.10
N TRP A 105 -3.19 -19.12 -12.32
CA TRP A 105 -3.10 -18.00 -13.25
C TRP A 105 -4.25 -17.01 -13.19
N TRP A 106 -5.40 -17.39 -12.63
CA TRP A 106 -6.53 -16.50 -12.58
C TRP A 106 -6.31 -15.36 -11.60
N ARG A 107 -6.66 -14.17 -12.03
CA ARG A 107 -6.51 -12.93 -11.29
C ARG A 107 -7.73 -12.05 -11.51
N HIS A 108 -7.97 -11.14 -10.57
CA HIS A 108 -9.01 -10.14 -10.67
C HIS A 108 -8.74 -9.15 -11.81
N ASP A 109 -9.78 -8.79 -12.58
CA ASP A 109 -9.63 -7.88 -13.72
C ASP A 109 -9.08 -6.50 -13.34
N PHE A 110 -9.46 -5.97 -12.16
CA PHE A 110 -8.88 -4.74 -11.63
C PHE A 110 -7.37 -4.86 -11.39
N TYR A 111 -6.91 -6.01 -10.90
CA TYR A 111 -5.47 -6.25 -10.75
C TYR A 111 -4.75 -6.16 -12.10
N PHE A 112 -5.30 -6.77 -13.15
CA PHE A 112 -4.73 -6.67 -14.49
C PHE A 112 -4.72 -5.23 -15.01
N GLU A 113 -5.78 -4.47 -14.79
CA GLU A 113 -5.90 -3.08 -15.24
C GLU A 113 -4.82 -2.18 -14.65
N VAL A 114 -4.59 -2.29 -13.32
CA VAL A 114 -3.74 -1.32 -12.61
C VAL A 114 -2.30 -1.80 -12.39
N SER A 115 -2.00 -3.10 -12.50
CA SER A 115 -0.70 -3.65 -12.16
C SER A 115 0.26 -3.78 -13.34
N LYS A 116 -0.19 -3.53 -14.57
CA LYS A 116 0.67 -3.56 -15.75
C LYS A 116 1.79 -2.53 -15.67
N PHE A 117 2.99 -2.95 -15.99
CA PHE A 117 4.15 -2.08 -16.15
C PHE A 117 4.98 -2.52 -17.37
N GLN A 118 5.71 -1.60 -17.96
CA GLN A 118 6.56 -1.87 -19.10
C GLN A 118 7.94 -2.35 -18.66
N GLN A 119 8.39 -3.46 -19.22
CA GLN A 119 9.75 -3.95 -19.06
C GLN A 119 10.26 -4.47 -20.41
N ASN A 120 11.33 -3.89 -20.91
CA ASN A 120 11.91 -4.22 -22.21
C ASN A 120 10.88 -4.16 -23.37
N GLY A 121 10.01 -3.14 -23.36
CA GLY A 121 8.97 -2.95 -24.39
C GLY A 121 7.80 -3.93 -24.32
N LYS A 122 7.71 -4.73 -23.27
CA LYS A 122 6.61 -5.71 -23.07
C LYS A 122 5.83 -5.40 -21.78
N ASP A 123 4.52 -5.59 -21.84
CA ASP A 123 3.68 -5.54 -20.65
C ASP A 123 4.01 -6.69 -19.71
N GLN A 124 4.31 -6.35 -18.48
CA GLN A 124 4.56 -7.30 -17.41
C GLN A 124 3.56 -7.13 -16.28
N ILE A 125 3.20 -8.23 -15.66
CA ILE A 125 2.40 -8.29 -14.45
C ILE A 125 3.07 -9.26 -13.49
N THR A 126 3.27 -8.85 -12.26
CA THR A 126 3.90 -9.68 -11.23
C THR A 126 3.21 -9.56 -9.89
N THR A 127 3.16 -10.64 -9.14
CA THR A 127 2.68 -10.68 -7.75
C THR A 127 3.87 -11.06 -6.85
N PRO A 128 4.19 -10.31 -5.79
CA PRO A 128 3.46 -9.14 -5.28
C PRO A 128 3.68 -7.87 -6.11
N THR A 129 2.74 -6.94 -6.01
CA THR A 129 2.82 -5.62 -6.63
C THR A 129 2.25 -4.54 -5.72
N LEU A 130 2.89 -3.37 -5.70
CA LEU A 130 2.39 -2.15 -5.06
C LEU A 130 1.93 -1.19 -6.15
N VAL A 131 0.76 -0.59 -5.97
CA VAL A 131 0.22 0.44 -6.87
C VAL A 131 -0.22 1.63 -6.03
N ILE A 132 0.10 2.84 -6.48
CA ILE A 132 -0.24 4.07 -5.78
C ILE A 132 -1.27 4.85 -6.59
N PHE A 133 -2.27 5.36 -5.87
CA PHE A 133 -3.34 6.18 -6.42
C PHE A 133 -3.37 7.53 -5.69
N ASP A 134 -3.81 8.56 -6.39
CA ASP A 134 -4.07 9.86 -5.80
C ASP A 134 -5.35 9.85 -4.94
N GLN A 135 -5.71 11.01 -4.40
CA GLN A 135 -6.87 11.20 -3.53
C GLN A 135 -8.21 10.97 -4.26
N ASN A 136 -8.21 11.05 -5.58
CA ASN A 136 -9.37 10.79 -6.44
C ASN A 136 -9.43 9.35 -6.95
N PHE A 137 -8.59 8.48 -6.38
CA PHE A 137 -8.46 7.09 -6.79
C PHE A 137 -8.01 6.92 -8.25
N LYS A 138 -7.19 7.84 -8.77
CA LYS A 138 -6.55 7.75 -10.08
C LYS A 138 -5.13 7.21 -9.93
N LYS A 139 -4.77 6.18 -10.70
CA LYS A 139 -3.43 5.58 -10.66
C LYS A 139 -2.33 6.61 -10.96
N ILE A 140 -1.30 6.63 -10.12
CA ILE A 140 -0.09 7.43 -10.33
C ILE A 140 0.99 6.55 -10.96
N ASN A 141 1.54 6.98 -12.09
CA ASN A 141 2.62 6.27 -12.77
C ASN A 141 3.98 6.79 -12.25
N CYS A 142 4.46 6.23 -11.15
CA CYS A 142 5.70 6.68 -10.50
C CYS A 142 6.80 5.61 -10.40
N GLY A 143 6.81 4.63 -11.27
CA GLY A 143 7.92 3.67 -11.43
C GLY A 143 7.55 2.21 -11.27
N PRO A 144 8.52 1.31 -11.37
CA PRO A 144 8.29 -0.12 -11.35
C PRO A 144 7.82 -0.57 -9.96
N TYR A 145 6.69 -1.20 -9.93
CA TYR A 145 6.02 -1.66 -8.71
C TYR A 145 6.24 -3.14 -8.40
N GLY A 146 7.13 -3.79 -9.16
CA GLY A 146 7.40 -5.22 -9.04
C GLY A 146 7.96 -5.66 -7.69
N VAL A 147 8.30 -6.92 -7.57
CA VAL A 147 8.81 -7.57 -6.35
C VAL A 147 9.86 -6.73 -5.64
N LEU A 148 9.55 -6.27 -4.43
CA LEU A 148 10.43 -5.52 -3.55
C LEU A 148 10.91 -6.46 -2.41
N ALA A 149 11.64 -7.50 -2.78
CA ALA A 149 12.32 -8.42 -1.88
C ALA A 149 13.83 -8.42 -2.15
N GLY A 150 14.64 -8.92 -1.21
CA GLY A 150 16.09 -9.02 -1.29
C GLY A 150 16.83 -7.79 -0.74
N LYS A 151 18.16 -7.88 -0.73
CA LYS A 151 19.11 -7.01 0.00
C LYS A 151 18.87 -5.49 -0.10
N HIS A 152 18.27 -5.00 -1.18
CA HIS A 152 18.04 -3.56 -1.39
C HIS A 152 16.55 -3.20 -1.51
N SER A 153 15.66 -4.07 -1.05
CA SER A 153 14.21 -3.90 -1.16
C SER A 153 13.73 -2.61 -0.49
N LYS A 154 14.19 -2.34 0.72
CA LYS A 154 13.87 -1.16 1.51
C LYS A 154 14.23 0.14 0.77
N GLN A 155 15.49 0.28 0.32
CA GLN A 155 15.93 1.49 -0.38
C GLN A 155 15.19 1.69 -1.71
N ARG A 156 14.93 0.60 -2.45
CA ARG A 156 14.15 0.65 -3.68
C ARG A 156 12.72 1.10 -3.41
N PHE A 157 12.08 0.55 -2.37
CA PHE A 157 10.74 0.95 -1.97
C PHE A 157 10.70 2.44 -1.64
N LEU A 158 11.55 2.91 -0.71
CA LEU A 158 11.56 4.30 -0.27
C LEU A 158 11.83 5.27 -1.41
N ARG A 159 12.78 4.96 -2.29
CA ARG A 159 13.08 5.78 -3.47
C ARG A 159 11.87 5.88 -4.40
N THR A 160 11.26 4.75 -4.73
CA THR A 160 10.09 4.72 -5.62
C THR A 160 8.90 5.42 -5.00
N ALA A 161 8.57 5.13 -3.75
CA ALA A 161 7.41 5.70 -3.09
C ALA A 161 7.55 7.21 -2.82
N LYS A 162 8.77 7.71 -2.56
CA LYS A 162 9.04 9.17 -2.45
C LYS A 162 8.77 9.91 -3.76
N ASN A 163 9.08 9.30 -4.91
CA ASN A 163 8.78 9.89 -6.22
C ASN A 163 7.27 9.96 -6.52
N CYS A 164 6.45 9.28 -5.72
CA CYS A 164 4.99 9.28 -5.84
C CYS A 164 4.30 10.30 -4.94
N LEU A 165 5.02 10.94 -4.02
CA LEU A 165 4.46 11.94 -3.10
C LEU A 165 4.40 13.32 -3.73
#